data_e9330f51019f7aefafe253432da957c5
#
_entry.id   e9330f51019f7aefafe253432da957c5
#
_cell.length_a   1.000
_cell.length_b   1.000
_cell.length_c   1.000
_cell.angle_alpha   90.00
_cell.angle_beta   90.00
_cell.angle_gamma   90.00
#
_symmetry.space_group_name_H-M   'P 1'
#
loop_
_entity.id
_entity.type
_entity.pdbx_description
1 polymer ?
#
loop_
_entity_poly.entity_id
_entity_poly.type
_entity_poly.pdbx_seq_one_letter_code
_entity_poly.pdbx_strand_id
1 'polypeptide(L)'
;EAILDALTQSETTGQEELAAQAKKEWSIENTSLSVCIMRMINPVVSGTAFSADTATGCRGTVRKDLVSIDTSYGLGEAVVGGRVTPDKLYVYQKDDGSEVVIRFMGSKTMKIVYDENGGTKEVPVPERECMLWALTPTQAEQVAKGVRAVSKAYDGMIMDTEFCIDSKGMLWFVQARPETRWNEELALHPHTIFMRRREVEPKAAAAAEILLTGNGASRGAGQGKVRFLRSALELNRVGKGEILAAERTDPDMVPGMRVASA
;
A
#
# COMPACT_ATOMS: atom_id res chain seq x y z
N GLU A 1 11.87 17.41 -12.09
CA GLU A 1 13.35 17.63 -11.97
C GLU A 1 14.00 16.50 -11.19
N ALA A 2 13.59 16.17 -9.95
CA ALA A 2 14.20 15.08 -9.15
C ALA A 2 14.17 13.69 -9.84
N ILE A 3 13.12 13.35 -10.56
CA ILE A 3 13.02 12.10 -11.34
C ILE A 3 13.98 12.14 -12.53
N LEU A 4 14.14 13.28 -13.17
CA LEU A 4 15.05 13.47 -14.29
C LEU A 4 16.51 13.39 -13.85
N ASP A 5 16.83 13.95 -12.69
CA ASP A 5 18.17 13.94 -12.09
C ASP A 5 18.56 12.52 -11.65
N ALA A 6 17.63 11.74 -11.08
CA ALA A 6 17.86 10.34 -10.73
C ALA A 6 18.12 9.45 -11.96
N LEU A 7 17.45 9.73 -13.09
CA LEU A 7 17.66 9.03 -14.36
C LEU A 7 18.97 9.46 -15.05
N THR A 8 19.49 10.65 -14.75
CA THR A 8 20.74 11.16 -15.35
C THR A 8 22.01 10.72 -14.63
N GLN A 9 21.92 10.25 -13.37
CA GLN A 9 23.08 9.86 -12.57
C GLN A 9 23.42 8.36 -12.60
N SER A 10 22.73 7.54 -13.40
CA SER A 10 23.01 6.11 -13.49
C SER A 10 24.12 5.81 -14.50
N GLU A 11 25.32 5.55 -13.98
CA GLU A 11 26.54 5.24 -14.73
C GLU A 11 26.67 3.76 -15.18
N THR A 12 25.60 3.07 -15.57
CA THR A 12 25.70 1.72 -16.12
C THR A 12 25.02 1.61 -17.49
N THR A 13 25.77 1.10 -18.48
CA THR A 13 25.47 1.09 -19.93
C THR A 13 24.08 0.55 -20.30
N GLY A 14 23.51 -0.37 -19.55
CA GLY A 14 22.13 -0.87 -19.79
C GLY A 14 21.02 0.00 -19.20
N GLN A 15 21.34 0.86 -18.24
CA GLN A 15 20.41 1.82 -17.65
C GLN A 15 20.42 3.15 -18.43
N GLU A 16 21.51 3.46 -19.14
CA GLU A 16 21.59 4.63 -20.03
C GLU A 16 20.68 4.50 -21.24
N GLU A 17 20.58 3.28 -21.84
CA GLU A 17 19.66 3.04 -22.93
C GLU A 17 18.19 3.11 -22.49
N LEU A 18 17.84 2.55 -21.34
CA LEU A 18 16.51 2.65 -20.74
C LEU A 18 16.18 4.07 -20.31
N ALA A 19 17.14 4.80 -19.75
CA ALA A 19 16.98 6.21 -19.40
C ALA A 19 16.89 7.11 -20.62
N ALA A 20 17.64 6.81 -21.70
CA ALA A 20 17.55 7.52 -22.97
C ALA A 20 16.22 7.25 -23.69
N GLN A 21 15.70 6.03 -23.60
CA GLN A 21 14.39 5.65 -24.14
C GLN A 21 13.26 6.30 -23.33
N ALA A 22 13.35 6.29 -22.01
CA ALA A 22 12.43 7.00 -21.12
C ALA A 22 12.46 8.53 -21.38
N LYS A 23 13.64 9.14 -21.55
CA LYS A 23 13.77 10.55 -21.93
C LYS A 23 13.16 10.87 -23.29
N LYS A 24 13.18 9.94 -24.23
CA LYS A 24 12.62 10.10 -25.57
C LYS A 24 11.09 9.97 -25.56
N GLU A 25 10.55 9.14 -24.65
CA GLU A 25 9.10 8.95 -24.48
C GLU A 25 8.46 9.98 -23.54
N TRP A 26 9.23 10.52 -22.56
CA TRP A 26 8.79 11.45 -21.54
C TRP A 26 9.49 12.79 -21.67
N SER A 27 9.20 13.55 -22.69
CA SER A 27 9.64 14.94 -22.73
C SER A 27 8.63 15.81 -21.94
N ILE A 28 9.14 16.76 -21.14
CA ILE A 28 8.31 17.74 -20.42
C ILE A 28 7.39 18.49 -21.37
N GLU A 29 7.82 18.70 -22.62
CA GLU A 29 7.05 19.38 -23.67
C GLU A 29 5.86 18.56 -24.15
N ASN A 30 5.90 17.23 -24.05
CA ASN A 30 4.85 16.31 -24.50
C ASN A 30 4.06 15.68 -23.35
N THR A 31 4.35 16.06 -22.09
CA THR A 31 3.67 15.50 -20.93
C THR A 31 2.65 16.50 -20.38
N SER A 32 1.39 16.12 -20.36
CA SER A 32 0.31 16.88 -19.76
C SER A 32 -0.09 16.26 -18.44
N LEU A 33 -0.14 17.06 -17.38
CA LEU A 33 -0.65 16.65 -16.10
C LEU A 33 -1.97 17.36 -15.82
N SER A 34 -3.04 16.58 -15.69
CA SER A 34 -4.36 17.12 -15.33
C SER A 34 -4.44 17.37 -13.84
N VAL A 35 -5.04 18.50 -13.47
CA VAL A 35 -5.31 18.84 -12.06
C VAL A 35 -6.78 18.57 -11.77
N CYS A 36 -7.04 17.76 -10.74
CA CYS A 36 -8.39 17.51 -10.23
C CYS A 36 -8.64 18.36 -8.98
N ILE A 37 -9.72 19.14 -8.99
CA ILE A 37 -10.14 19.92 -7.83
C ILE A 37 -11.36 19.23 -7.23
N MET A 38 -11.23 18.74 -5.99
CA MET A 38 -12.27 18.02 -5.28
C MET A 38 -12.64 18.73 -3.98
N ARG A 39 -13.86 18.46 -3.52
CA ARG A 39 -14.29 18.90 -2.18
C ARG A 39 -13.45 18.17 -1.12
N MET A 40 -12.88 18.94 -0.19
CA MET A 40 -12.21 18.39 0.98
C MET A 40 -13.23 17.79 1.96
N ILE A 41 -13.03 16.53 2.32
CA ILE A 41 -13.84 15.86 3.34
C ILE A 41 -13.05 15.90 4.65
N ASN A 42 -13.73 16.20 5.76
CA ASN A 42 -13.15 16.10 7.11
C ASN A 42 -13.53 14.74 7.72
N PRO A 43 -12.63 13.75 7.64
CA PRO A 43 -12.92 12.38 8.05
C PRO A 43 -12.69 12.17 9.55
N VAL A 44 -13.46 11.26 10.13
CA VAL A 44 -13.16 10.65 11.43
C VAL A 44 -12.33 9.38 11.26
N VAL A 45 -12.51 8.69 10.14
CA VAL A 45 -11.80 7.45 9.77
C VAL A 45 -11.49 7.49 8.28
N SER A 46 -10.32 7.00 7.91
CA SER A 46 -9.91 6.85 6.51
C SER A 46 -9.10 5.58 6.33
N GLY A 47 -8.88 5.21 5.09
CA GLY A 47 -8.05 4.06 4.78
C GLY A 47 -7.93 3.76 3.29
N THR A 48 -7.26 2.66 3.01
CA THR A 48 -7.16 2.07 1.67
C THR A 48 -7.96 0.77 1.64
N ALA A 49 -8.55 0.45 0.50
CA ALA A 49 -9.26 -0.80 0.33
C ALA A 49 -9.05 -1.36 -1.08
N PHE A 50 -8.73 -2.66 -1.14
CA PHE A 50 -8.45 -3.37 -2.38
C PHE A 50 -9.51 -4.45 -2.62
N SER A 51 -9.91 -4.62 -3.88
CA SER A 51 -10.83 -5.69 -4.27
C SER A 51 -10.17 -7.08 -4.37
N ALA A 52 -9.06 -7.27 -3.67
CA ALA A 52 -8.33 -8.53 -3.51
C ALA A 52 -7.39 -8.44 -2.29
N ASP A 53 -6.83 -9.57 -1.86
CA ASP A 53 -5.68 -9.57 -0.95
C ASP A 53 -4.40 -9.29 -1.74
N THR A 54 -3.84 -8.11 -1.57
CA THR A 54 -2.63 -7.67 -2.28
C THR A 54 -1.38 -8.43 -1.88
N ALA A 55 -1.34 -9.04 -0.68
CA ALA A 55 -0.21 -9.85 -0.23
C ALA A 55 -0.14 -11.19 -0.97
N THR A 56 -1.26 -11.73 -1.40
CA THR A 56 -1.34 -13.06 -2.03
C THR A 56 -1.83 -13.02 -3.49
N GLY A 57 -2.32 -11.89 -3.97
CA GLY A 57 -3.04 -11.79 -5.24
C GLY A 57 -4.34 -12.58 -5.24
N CYS A 58 -4.73 -13.10 -4.07
CA CYS A 58 -5.90 -13.92 -3.95
C CYS A 58 -7.16 -13.04 -4.02
N ARG A 59 -7.94 -13.25 -5.08
CA ARG A 59 -9.31 -12.70 -5.18
C ARG A 59 -10.32 -13.55 -4.38
N GLY A 60 -9.80 -14.46 -3.47
CA GLY A 60 -10.56 -15.59 -3.00
C GLY A 60 -10.51 -16.71 -4.06
N THR A 61 -10.08 -17.89 -3.72
CA THR A 61 -9.70 -18.99 -4.64
C THR A 61 -10.79 -19.50 -5.58
N VAL A 62 -11.97 -18.99 -5.53
CA VAL A 62 -13.11 -19.20 -6.43
C VAL A 62 -14.02 -17.98 -6.33
N ARG A 63 -13.73 -17.02 -5.45
CA ARG A 63 -14.62 -15.95 -5.06
C ARG A 63 -13.91 -14.62 -5.30
N LYS A 64 -14.37 -13.90 -6.29
CA LYS A 64 -14.05 -12.49 -6.59
C LYS A 64 -14.54 -11.51 -5.49
N ASP A 65 -14.65 -11.97 -4.24
CA ASP A 65 -15.49 -11.32 -3.23
C ASP A 65 -14.73 -10.92 -1.98
N LEU A 66 -13.40 -11.14 -1.98
CA LEU A 66 -12.53 -10.68 -0.91
C LEU A 66 -12.18 -9.21 -1.12
N VAL A 67 -12.46 -8.41 -0.10
CA VAL A 67 -11.95 -7.03 0.01
C VAL A 67 -11.02 -6.96 1.20
N SER A 68 -9.81 -6.45 1.00
CA SER A 68 -8.88 -6.12 2.08
C SER A 68 -8.93 -4.62 2.37
N ILE A 69 -8.97 -4.25 3.65
CA ILE A 69 -9.11 -2.87 4.10
C ILE A 69 -8.03 -2.61 5.15
N ASP A 70 -7.27 -1.54 4.96
CA ASP A 70 -6.36 -0.99 5.96
C ASP A 70 -6.89 0.39 6.38
N THR A 71 -7.14 0.60 7.69
CA THR A 71 -7.87 1.78 8.16
C THR A 71 -7.35 2.32 9.49
N SER A 72 -7.42 3.64 9.66
CA SER A 72 -7.06 4.34 10.89
C SER A 72 -7.91 5.60 11.08
N TYR A 73 -7.72 6.26 12.20
CA TYR A 73 -8.40 7.52 12.52
C TYR A 73 -7.84 8.70 11.72
N GLY A 74 -8.70 9.70 11.43
CA GLY A 74 -8.33 10.94 10.77
C GLY A 74 -8.11 10.79 9.27
N LEU A 75 -7.22 11.58 8.71
CA LEU A 75 -6.90 11.64 7.28
C LEU A 75 -6.14 10.41 6.80
N GLY A 76 -6.41 9.97 5.58
CA GLY A 76 -5.80 8.80 4.93
C GLY A 76 -4.29 8.87 4.79
N GLU A 77 -3.71 10.07 4.82
CA GLU A 77 -2.27 10.31 4.78
C GLU A 77 -1.49 9.47 5.81
N ALA A 78 -2.05 9.25 7.01
CA ALA A 78 -1.41 8.45 8.05
C ALA A 78 -1.28 6.97 7.64
N VAL A 79 -2.26 6.42 6.94
CA VAL A 79 -2.27 5.03 6.45
C VAL A 79 -1.41 4.90 5.21
N VAL A 80 -1.65 5.72 4.18
CA VAL A 80 -0.94 5.71 2.90
C VAL A 80 0.56 5.98 3.09
N GLY A 81 0.90 6.94 3.97
CA GLY A 81 2.28 7.28 4.30
C GLY A 81 2.98 6.30 5.26
N GLY A 82 2.31 5.23 5.70
CA GLY A 82 2.88 4.23 6.61
C GLY A 82 3.27 4.79 7.99
N ARG A 83 2.63 5.89 8.43
CA ARG A 83 2.93 6.55 9.70
C ARG A 83 2.31 5.87 10.91
N VAL A 84 1.31 5.02 10.67
CA VAL A 84 0.62 4.24 11.69
C VAL A 84 0.53 2.78 11.28
N THR A 85 0.42 1.89 12.25
CA THR A 85 -0.01 0.51 12.01
C THR A 85 -1.54 0.50 12.02
N PRO A 86 -2.20 0.39 10.85
CA PRO A 86 -3.65 0.46 10.73
C PRO A 86 -4.33 -0.81 11.25
N ASP A 87 -5.63 -0.74 11.50
CA ASP A 87 -6.46 -1.94 11.57
C ASP A 87 -6.52 -2.56 10.17
N LYS A 88 -6.33 -3.86 10.10
CA LYS A 88 -6.48 -4.62 8.86
C LYS A 88 -7.74 -5.48 8.92
N LEU A 89 -8.58 -5.36 7.91
CA LEU A 89 -9.81 -6.12 7.79
C LEU A 89 -9.86 -6.88 6.46
N TYR A 90 -10.41 -8.09 6.51
CA TYR A 90 -10.76 -8.86 5.33
C TYR A 90 -12.25 -9.12 5.34
N VAL A 91 -12.93 -8.68 4.30
CA VAL A 91 -14.37 -8.82 4.16
C VAL A 91 -14.67 -9.81 3.03
N TYR A 92 -15.31 -10.91 3.39
CA TYR A 92 -15.71 -11.97 2.46
C TYR A 92 -17.23 -11.96 2.29
N GLN A 93 -17.69 -12.02 1.06
CA GLN A 93 -19.07 -12.32 0.76
C GLN A 93 -19.25 -13.82 0.57
N LYS A 94 -20.17 -14.42 1.29
CA LYS A 94 -20.56 -15.83 1.13
C LYS A 94 -21.54 -16.01 -0.02
N ASP A 95 -21.78 -17.27 -0.41
CA ASP A 95 -22.70 -17.63 -1.49
C ASP A 95 -24.15 -17.22 -1.19
N ASP A 96 -24.52 -17.14 0.09
CA ASP A 96 -25.82 -16.67 0.57
C ASP A 96 -25.93 -15.13 0.62
N GLY A 97 -24.90 -14.42 0.19
CA GLY A 97 -24.82 -12.98 0.21
C GLY A 97 -24.44 -12.37 1.57
N SER A 98 -24.33 -13.18 2.62
CA SER A 98 -23.86 -12.70 3.93
C SER A 98 -22.36 -12.39 3.91
N GLU A 99 -21.93 -11.48 4.79
CA GLU A 99 -20.54 -11.05 4.88
C GLU A 99 -19.86 -11.61 6.14
N VAL A 100 -18.58 -11.92 6.01
CA VAL A 100 -17.71 -12.29 7.14
C VAL A 100 -16.58 -11.29 7.21
N VAL A 101 -16.40 -10.68 8.37
CA VAL A 101 -15.33 -9.71 8.62
C VAL A 101 -14.30 -10.31 9.56
N ILE A 102 -13.07 -10.51 9.04
CA ILE A 102 -11.90 -10.91 9.85
C ILE A 102 -11.10 -9.64 10.12
N ARG A 103 -10.68 -9.44 11.37
CA ARG A 103 -10.05 -8.20 11.81
C ARG A 103 -8.75 -8.45 12.54
N PHE A 104 -7.74 -7.61 12.26
CA PHE A 104 -6.46 -7.53 12.95
C PHE A 104 -6.25 -6.10 13.43
N MET A 105 -6.07 -5.94 14.74
CA MET A 105 -5.98 -4.61 15.34
C MET A 105 -4.60 -4.01 15.15
N GLY A 106 -4.58 -2.76 14.68
CA GLY A 106 -3.38 -1.93 14.60
C GLY A 106 -3.16 -1.10 15.87
N SER A 107 -1.99 -0.52 16.01
CA SER A 107 -1.67 0.32 17.17
C SER A 107 -2.33 1.71 17.11
N LYS A 108 -2.48 2.30 15.93
CA LYS A 108 -3.15 3.58 15.67
C LYS A 108 -2.83 4.71 16.65
N THR A 109 -1.55 4.82 17.06
CA THR A 109 -1.12 5.71 18.14
C THR A 109 -1.22 7.21 17.83
N MET A 110 -1.35 7.55 16.55
CA MET A 110 -1.49 8.91 16.08
C MET A 110 -2.49 8.99 14.93
N LYS A 111 -3.00 10.17 14.67
CA LYS A 111 -3.83 10.52 13.52
C LYS A 111 -3.41 11.85 12.94
N ILE A 112 -3.67 12.05 11.65
CA ILE A 112 -3.49 13.33 10.98
C ILE A 112 -4.86 14.00 10.85
N VAL A 113 -4.92 15.27 11.17
CA VAL A 113 -6.14 16.08 11.09
C VAL A 113 -5.83 17.40 10.40
N TYR A 114 -6.86 18.10 9.90
CA TYR A 114 -6.67 19.45 9.41
C TYR A 114 -6.24 20.40 10.54
N ASP A 115 -5.33 21.32 10.22
CA ASP A 115 -4.97 22.42 11.10
C ASP A 115 -5.86 23.65 10.79
N GLU A 116 -6.28 24.36 11.83
CA GLU A 116 -7.10 25.56 11.71
C GLU A 116 -6.37 26.70 10.94
N ASN A 117 -5.05 26.68 10.98
CA ASN A 117 -4.19 27.66 10.28
C ASN A 117 -3.87 27.21 8.83
N GLY A 118 -4.47 26.14 8.35
CA GLY A 118 -4.21 25.52 7.06
C GLY A 118 -3.22 24.37 7.13
N GLY A 119 -3.32 23.46 6.14
CA GLY A 119 -2.53 22.22 6.11
C GLY A 119 -3.04 21.16 7.07
N THR A 120 -2.14 20.27 7.47
CA THR A 120 -2.43 19.12 8.34
C THR A 120 -1.47 19.07 9.51
N LYS A 121 -1.90 18.46 10.62
CA LYS A 121 -1.07 18.22 11.80
C LYS A 121 -1.27 16.83 12.37
N GLU A 122 -0.21 16.33 13.00
CA GLU A 122 -0.26 15.07 13.75
C GLU A 122 -0.83 15.30 15.16
N VAL A 123 -1.72 14.40 15.57
CA VAL A 123 -2.34 14.42 16.90
C VAL A 123 -2.27 13.01 17.48
N PRO A 124 -1.82 12.82 18.72
CA PRO A 124 -1.85 11.51 19.38
C PRO A 124 -3.29 11.02 19.52
N VAL A 125 -3.49 9.72 19.35
CA VAL A 125 -4.75 9.04 19.64
C VAL A 125 -4.72 8.62 21.11
N PRO A 126 -5.75 8.93 21.91
CA PRO A 126 -5.82 8.47 23.28
C PRO A 126 -5.70 6.94 23.38
N GLU A 127 -4.97 6.44 24.37
CA GLU A 127 -4.68 5.01 24.54
C GLU A 127 -5.96 4.14 24.52
N ARG A 128 -7.02 4.62 25.17
CA ARG A 128 -8.35 3.97 25.11
C ARG A 128 -8.87 3.79 23.69
N GLU A 129 -8.69 4.81 22.84
CA GLU A 129 -9.17 4.79 21.45
C GLU A 129 -8.29 3.90 20.57
N CYS A 130 -6.99 3.81 20.84
CA CYS A 130 -6.10 2.87 20.16
C CYS A 130 -6.58 1.42 20.23
N MET A 131 -7.26 1.06 21.32
CA MET A 131 -7.80 -0.29 21.58
C MET A 131 -9.20 -0.50 20.98
N LEU A 132 -9.77 0.49 20.33
CA LEU A 132 -11.04 0.38 19.60
C LEU A 132 -10.80 0.18 18.11
N TRP A 133 -11.71 -0.51 17.44
CA TRP A 133 -11.70 -0.65 16.01
C TRP A 133 -12.04 0.68 15.34
N ALA A 134 -11.26 1.08 14.34
CA ALA A 134 -11.53 2.29 13.56
C ALA A 134 -12.83 2.18 12.75
N LEU A 135 -13.15 0.97 12.27
CA LEU A 135 -14.42 0.68 11.60
C LEU A 135 -15.28 -0.28 12.41
N THR A 136 -16.58 -0.02 12.45
CA THR A 136 -17.58 -1.02 12.84
C THR A 136 -17.71 -2.10 11.76
N PRO A 137 -18.20 -3.31 12.08
CA PRO A 137 -18.47 -4.33 11.07
C PRO A 137 -19.35 -3.84 9.93
N THR A 138 -20.44 -3.13 10.24
CA THR A 138 -21.36 -2.56 9.24
C THR A 138 -20.67 -1.55 8.32
N GLN A 139 -19.78 -0.71 8.86
CA GLN A 139 -19.00 0.21 8.03
C GLN A 139 -18.02 -0.54 7.13
N ALA A 140 -17.36 -1.59 7.63
CA ALA A 140 -16.47 -2.43 6.82
C ALA A 140 -17.22 -3.10 5.66
N GLU A 141 -18.43 -3.62 5.91
CA GLU A 141 -19.32 -4.17 4.89
C GLU A 141 -19.71 -3.11 3.83
N GLN A 142 -20.02 -1.88 4.27
CA GLN A 142 -20.32 -0.77 3.37
C GLN A 142 -19.14 -0.42 2.48
N VAL A 143 -17.93 -0.32 3.05
CA VAL A 143 -16.70 -0.10 2.29
C VAL A 143 -16.50 -1.22 1.28
N ALA A 144 -16.60 -2.48 1.70
CA ALA A 144 -16.42 -3.63 0.82
C ALA A 144 -17.42 -3.65 -0.33
N LYS A 145 -18.69 -3.34 -0.05
CA LYS A 145 -19.73 -3.21 -1.08
C LYS A 145 -19.41 -2.12 -2.10
N GLY A 146 -18.91 -0.98 -1.63
CA GLY A 146 -18.48 0.11 -2.51
C GLY A 146 -17.28 -0.28 -3.38
N VAL A 147 -16.25 -0.91 -2.79
CA VAL A 147 -15.07 -1.41 -3.53
C VAL A 147 -15.46 -2.41 -4.62
N ARG A 148 -16.37 -3.33 -4.32
CA ARG A 148 -16.90 -4.29 -5.33
C ARG A 148 -17.66 -3.57 -6.45
N ALA A 149 -18.44 -2.53 -6.12
CA ALA A 149 -19.14 -1.73 -7.12
C ALA A 149 -18.16 -0.97 -8.02
N VAL A 150 -17.09 -0.40 -7.45
CA VAL A 150 -15.98 0.20 -8.22
C VAL A 150 -15.33 -0.82 -9.11
N SER A 151 -14.92 -1.97 -8.59
CA SER A 151 -14.31 -3.06 -9.40
C SER A 151 -15.21 -3.49 -10.55
N LYS A 152 -16.52 -3.62 -10.29
CA LYS A 152 -17.51 -3.95 -11.35
C LYS A 152 -17.57 -2.88 -12.43
N ALA A 153 -17.49 -1.59 -12.06
CA ALA A 153 -17.48 -0.47 -13.02
C ALA A 153 -16.20 -0.42 -13.88
N TYR A 154 -15.12 -1.07 -13.42
CA TYR A 154 -13.87 -1.24 -14.13
C TYR A 154 -13.70 -2.69 -14.64
N ASP A 155 -14.76 -3.28 -15.18
CA ASP A 155 -14.78 -4.61 -15.82
C ASP A 155 -14.22 -5.74 -14.93
N GLY A 156 -14.36 -5.61 -13.61
CA GLY A 156 -13.90 -6.57 -12.63
C GLY A 156 -12.38 -6.56 -12.40
N MET A 157 -11.70 -5.48 -12.75
CA MET A 157 -10.28 -5.29 -12.40
C MET A 157 -10.11 -5.28 -10.88
N ILE A 158 -8.94 -5.69 -10.42
CA ILE A 158 -8.53 -5.44 -9.04
C ILE A 158 -8.31 -3.94 -8.89
N MET A 159 -9.02 -3.37 -7.92
CA MET A 159 -8.99 -1.93 -7.66
C MET A 159 -8.25 -1.63 -6.37
N ASP A 160 -7.46 -0.57 -6.41
CA ASP A 160 -6.89 0.15 -5.29
C ASP A 160 -7.75 1.39 -5.06
N THR A 161 -8.34 1.50 -3.88
CA THR A 161 -9.24 2.60 -3.55
C THR A 161 -8.83 3.26 -2.24
N GLU A 162 -8.97 4.58 -2.19
CA GLU A 162 -8.88 5.33 -0.93
C GLU A 162 -10.28 5.79 -0.54
N PHE A 163 -10.61 5.62 0.73
CA PHE A 163 -11.91 5.98 1.27
C PHE A 163 -11.78 6.77 2.57
N CYS A 164 -12.86 7.47 2.91
CA CYS A 164 -13.00 8.06 4.23
C CYS A 164 -14.47 8.05 4.68
N ILE A 165 -14.68 8.12 6.00
CA ILE A 165 -15.99 8.26 6.63
C ILE A 165 -16.00 9.56 7.42
N ASP A 166 -16.95 10.41 7.14
CA ASP A 166 -17.11 11.69 7.82
C ASP A 166 -17.82 11.55 9.19
N SER A 167 -17.91 12.65 9.92
CA SER A 167 -18.57 12.69 11.24
C SER A 167 -20.06 12.37 11.21
N LYS A 168 -20.70 12.37 10.04
CA LYS A 168 -22.09 11.97 9.84
C LYS A 168 -22.25 10.49 9.50
N GLY A 169 -21.11 9.75 9.40
CA GLY A 169 -21.09 8.34 9.02
C GLY A 169 -21.20 8.12 7.51
N MET A 170 -21.10 9.18 6.68
CA MET A 170 -21.13 9.07 5.23
C MET A 170 -19.80 8.53 4.70
N LEU A 171 -19.87 7.47 3.90
CA LEU A 171 -18.72 6.91 3.18
C LEU A 171 -18.47 7.69 1.89
N TRP A 172 -17.21 8.05 1.68
CA TRP A 172 -16.70 8.73 0.50
C TRP A 172 -15.52 7.93 -0.07
N PHE A 173 -15.52 7.68 -1.38
CA PHE A 173 -14.35 7.25 -2.11
C PHE A 173 -13.65 8.47 -2.68
N VAL A 174 -12.39 8.67 -2.31
CA VAL A 174 -11.60 9.85 -2.69
C VAL A 174 -10.61 9.56 -3.80
N GLN A 175 -10.26 8.29 -3.99
CA GLN A 175 -9.45 7.81 -5.11
C GLN A 175 -9.87 6.40 -5.47
N ALA A 176 -9.80 6.06 -6.76
CA ALA A 176 -9.93 4.70 -7.26
C ALA A 176 -9.04 4.55 -8.50
N ARG A 177 -8.22 3.51 -8.51
CA ARG A 177 -7.35 3.17 -9.65
C ARG A 177 -7.23 1.65 -9.79
N PRO A 178 -7.02 1.13 -11.01
CA PRO A 178 -6.64 -0.26 -11.18
C PRO A 178 -5.34 -0.55 -10.44
N GLU A 179 -5.31 -1.65 -9.70
CA GLU A 179 -4.08 -2.18 -9.13
C GLU A 179 -3.24 -2.77 -10.26
N THR A 180 -1.99 -2.32 -10.42
CA THR A 180 -1.21 -2.61 -11.64
C THR A 180 -0.64 -4.01 -11.63
N ARG A 181 0.05 -4.41 -10.55
CA ARG A 181 0.81 -5.65 -10.47
C ARG A 181 -0.07 -6.90 -10.70
N TRP A 182 -1.16 -7.02 -9.95
CA TRP A 182 -1.99 -8.22 -10.02
C TRP A 182 -2.89 -8.26 -11.24
N ASN A 183 -3.28 -7.09 -11.78
CA ASN A 183 -4.00 -7.05 -13.05
C ASN A 183 -3.10 -7.47 -14.22
N GLU A 184 -1.82 -7.07 -14.22
CA GLU A 184 -0.83 -7.53 -15.20
C GLU A 184 -0.56 -9.03 -15.07
N GLU A 185 -0.31 -9.53 -13.86
CA GLU A 185 -0.10 -10.96 -13.61
C GLU A 185 -1.30 -11.82 -14.07
N LEU A 186 -2.52 -11.36 -13.81
CA LEU A 186 -3.73 -12.06 -14.23
C LEU A 186 -3.96 -11.98 -15.74
N ALA A 187 -3.56 -10.91 -16.40
CA ALA A 187 -3.61 -10.80 -17.86
C ALA A 187 -2.63 -11.76 -18.54
N LEU A 188 -1.42 -11.91 -17.97
CA LEU A 188 -0.40 -12.83 -18.45
C LEU A 188 -0.73 -14.30 -18.12
N HIS A 189 -1.37 -14.55 -16.98
CA HIS A 189 -1.64 -15.87 -16.43
C HIS A 189 -3.10 -16.05 -15.99
N PRO A 190 -4.07 -15.96 -16.90
CA PRO A 190 -5.51 -15.93 -16.55
C PRO A 190 -6.02 -17.18 -15.85
N HIS A 191 -5.31 -18.31 -15.98
CA HIS A 191 -5.66 -19.60 -15.36
C HIS A 191 -4.76 -20.00 -14.19
N THR A 192 -3.86 -19.09 -13.74
CA THR A 192 -2.94 -19.41 -12.65
C THR A 192 -3.62 -19.15 -11.30
N ILE A 193 -3.65 -20.18 -10.47
CA ILE A 193 -4.05 -20.06 -9.07
C ILE A 193 -2.80 -19.77 -8.26
N PHE A 194 -2.68 -18.55 -7.74
CA PHE A 194 -1.59 -18.19 -6.85
C PHE A 194 -1.86 -18.78 -5.47
N MET A 195 -1.18 -19.88 -5.13
CA MET A 195 -1.26 -20.48 -3.81
C MET A 195 -0.13 -19.94 -2.93
N ARG A 196 -0.47 -19.59 -1.69
CA ARG A 196 0.56 -19.27 -0.69
C ARG A 196 1.40 -20.53 -0.47
N ARG A 197 2.67 -20.50 -0.91
CA ARG A 197 3.62 -21.54 -0.55
C ARG A 197 3.84 -21.45 0.96
N ARG A 198 3.55 -22.53 1.67
CA ARG A 198 3.91 -22.64 3.08
C ARG A 198 5.43 -22.61 3.15
N GLU A 199 6.01 -21.54 3.65
CA GLU A 199 7.45 -21.49 3.90
C GLU A 199 7.74 -22.54 4.97
N VAL A 200 8.51 -23.55 4.58
CA VAL A 200 9.12 -24.45 5.54
C VAL A 200 10.25 -23.65 6.16
N GLU A 201 10.09 -23.27 7.42
CA GLU A 201 11.18 -22.61 8.15
C GLU A 201 12.43 -23.47 8.03
N PRO A 202 13.53 -22.95 7.50
CA PRO A 202 14.79 -23.67 7.54
C PRO A 202 15.14 -23.95 8.99
N LYS A 203 15.57 -25.17 9.32
CA LYS A 203 16.02 -25.52 10.70
C LYS A 203 17.11 -24.55 11.23
N ALA A 204 17.83 -23.89 10.34
CA ALA A 204 18.79 -22.84 10.65
C ALA A 204 18.17 -21.54 11.15
N ALA A 205 16.93 -21.20 10.74
CA ALA A 205 16.25 -20.00 11.21
C ALA A 205 15.74 -20.16 12.66
N ALA A 206 15.48 -21.38 13.10
CA ALA A 206 15.06 -21.66 14.48
C ALA A 206 16.15 -21.40 15.54
N ALA A 207 17.42 -21.30 15.12
CA ALA A 207 18.57 -21.03 15.99
C ALA A 207 19.08 -19.58 15.87
N ALA A 208 18.47 -18.76 15.00
CA ALA A 208 18.90 -17.38 14.77
C ALA A 208 18.30 -16.44 15.82
N GLU A 209 19.08 -15.47 16.26
CA GLU A 209 18.59 -14.39 17.12
C GLU A 209 17.65 -13.48 16.30
N ILE A 210 16.43 -13.30 16.78
CA ILE A 210 15.46 -12.37 16.19
C ILE A 210 15.71 -10.98 16.73
N LEU A 211 16.25 -10.09 15.88
CA LEU A 211 16.51 -8.70 16.27
C LEU A 211 15.28 -7.82 16.16
N LEU A 212 14.43 -8.03 15.14
CA LEU A 212 13.21 -7.25 14.88
C LEU A 212 12.11 -8.15 14.36
N THR A 213 10.87 -7.78 14.64
CA THR A 213 9.67 -8.38 14.05
C THR A 213 8.81 -7.30 13.41
N GLY A 214 8.09 -7.64 12.35
CA GLY A 214 7.24 -6.69 11.62
C GLY A 214 6.26 -7.37 10.69
N ASN A 215 5.46 -6.55 10.01
CA ASN A 215 4.51 -7.04 9.01
C ASN A 215 5.20 -7.14 7.65
N GLY A 216 5.11 -8.31 7.00
CA GLY A 216 5.60 -8.48 5.64
C GLY A 216 4.74 -7.73 4.63
N ALA A 217 5.32 -6.76 3.92
CA ALA A 217 4.64 -6.01 2.86
C ALA A 217 4.74 -6.73 1.50
N SER A 218 5.78 -7.55 1.30
CA SER A 218 5.95 -8.36 0.11
C SER A 218 6.48 -9.75 0.47
N ARG A 219 6.47 -10.67 -0.50
CA ARG A 219 6.98 -12.02 -0.33
C ARG A 219 8.46 -12.05 -0.61
N GLY A 220 9.15 -12.94 0.08
CA GLY A 220 10.55 -13.24 -0.16
C GLY A 220 11.36 -13.17 1.12
N ALA A 221 12.62 -13.54 1.00
CA ALA A 221 13.62 -13.39 2.02
C ALA A 221 14.89 -12.88 1.35
N GLY A 222 15.48 -11.84 1.91
CA GLY A 222 16.78 -11.34 1.48
C GLY A 222 17.87 -11.71 2.48
N GLN A 223 19.06 -11.95 1.99
CA GLN A 223 20.24 -12.16 2.81
C GLN A 223 21.35 -11.22 2.35
N GLY A 224 21.96 -10.51 3.27
CA GLY A 224 23.03 -9.58 2.95
C GLY A 224 23.38 -8.66 4.11
N LYS A 225 24.35 -7.78 3.86
CA LYS A 225 24.72 -6.72 4.80
C LYS A 225 23.64 -5.66 4.85
N VAL A 226 23.18 -5.29 6.04
CA VAL A 226 22.17 -4.23 6.21
C VAL A 226 22.81 -2.86 5.94
N ARG A 227 22.16 -2.10 5.08
CA ARG A 227 22.50 -0.70 4.79
C ARG A 227 21.34 0.19 5.25
N PHE A 228 21.55 0.90 6.35
CA PHE A 228 20.57 1.85 6.86
C PHE A 228 20.73 3.21 6.16
N LEU A 229 19.62 3.71 5.59
CA LEU A 229 19.56 5.01 4.94
C LEU A 229 18.64 5.95 5.73
N ARG A 230 19.05 7.21 5.88
CA ARG A 230 18.25 8.25 6.51
C ARG A 230 17.40 9.03 5.51
N SER A 231 17.84 9.05 4.25
CA SER A 231 17.12 9.73 3.17
C SER A 231 17.49 9.12 1.80
N ALA A 232 16.71 9.45 0.77
CA ALA A 232 16.98 9.06 -0.61
C ALA A 232 18.32 9.61 -1.15
N LEU A 233 18.86 10.69 -0.56
CA LEU A 233 20.17 11.24 -0.96
C LEU A 233 21.34 10.29 -0.68
N GLU A 234 21.14 9.26 0.14
CA GLU A 234 22.16 8.27 0.48
C GLU A 234 22.07 6.99 -0.36
N LEU A 235 21.23 6.95 -1.40
CA LEU A 235 20.99 5.75 -2.22
C LEU A 235 22.24 5.17 -2.88
N ASN A 236 23.20 6.01 -3.22
CA ASN A 236 24.51 5.60 -3.76
C ASN A 236 25.32 4.71 -2.82
N ARG A 237 24.93 4.61 -1.55
CA ARG A 237 25.55 3.73 -0.54
C ARG A 237 25.04 2.29 -0.59
N VAL A 238 23.92 2.03 -1.29
CA VAL A 238 23.33 0.69 -1.38
C VAL A 238 23.98 -0.09 -2.50
N GLY A 239 24.64 -1.19 -2.15
CA GLY A 239 25.28 -2.11 -3.09
C GLY A 239 24.39 -3.29 -3.46
N LYS A 240 24.69 -3.93 -4.58
CA LYS A 240 24.03 -5.17 -4.99
C LYS A 240 24.20 -6.26 -3.94
N GLY A 241 23.11 -6.88 -3.53
CA GLY A 241 23.15 -7.95 -2.52
C GLY A 241 23.11 -7.44 -1.08
N GLU A 242 23.00 -6.13 -0.85
CA GLU A 242 22.75 -5.58 0.48
C GLU A 242 21.25 -5.52 0.79
N ILE A 243 20.90 -5.42 2.06
CA ILE A 243 19.54 -5.23 2.55
C ILE A 243 19.37 -3.74 2.85
N LEU A 244 18.42 -3.09 2.18
CA LEU A 244 18.08 -1.70 2.45
C LEU A 244 17.18 -1.62 3.67
N ALA A 245 17.57 -0.80 4.64
CA ALA A 245 16.79 -0.48 5.82
C ALA A 245 16.63 1.04 5.94
N ALA A 246 15.44 1.51 6.25
CA ALA A 246 15.14 2.92 6.47
C ALA A 246 14.01 3.05 7.50
N GLU A 247 13.92 4.20 8.16
CA GLU A 247 12.77 4.50 9.04
C GLU A 247 11.46 4.52 8.24
N ARG A 248 11.52 5.05 7.03
CA ARG A 248 10.42 5.11 6.08
C ARG A 248 10.99 5.09 4.68
N THR A 249 10.30 4.42 3.77
CA THR A 249 10.60 4.46 2.35
C THR A 249 9.66 5.43 1.64
N ASP A 250 10.18 6.07 0.60
CA ASP A 250 9.42 6.94 -0.30
C ASP A 250 9.71 6.57 -1.77
N PRO A 251 8.97 7.12 -2.74
CA PRO A 251 9.18 6.82 -4.17
C PRO A 251 10.60 7.11 -4.66
N ASP A 252 11.30 8.07 -4.07
CA ASP A 252 12.66 8.43 -4.47
C ASP A 252 13.67 7.36 -4.08
N MET A 253 13.30 6.41 -3.19
CA MET A 253 14.15 5.27 -2.80
C MET A 253 14.04 4.07 -3.74
N VAL A 254 13.11 4.08 -4.71
CA VAL A 254 12.90 2.97 -5.66
C VAL A 254 14.17 2.54 -6.41
N PRO A 255 15.06 3.45 -6.87
CA PRO A 255 16.30 3.02 -7.52
C PRO A 255 17.19 2.14 -6.60
N GLY A 256 17.29 2.48 -5.32
CA GLY A 256 18.02 1.69 -4.34
C GLY A 256 17.35 0.35 -4.02
N MET A 257 16.02 0.34 -3.94
CA MET A 257 15.25 -0.90 -3.73
C MET A 257 15.45 -1.92 -4.87
N ARG A 258 15.66 -1.46 -6.12
CA ARG A 258 15.91 -2.34 -7.26
C ARG A 258 17.29 -3.00 -7.21
N VAL A 259 18.25 -2.42 -6.52
CA VAL A 259 19.61 -2.92 -6.38
C VAL A 259 19.75 -3.81 -5.14
N ALA A 260 19.00 -3.50 -4.10
CA ALA A 260 18.99 -4.27 -2.85
C ALA A 260 18.48 -5.69 -3.05
N SER A 261 18.88 -6.59 -2.14
CA SER A 261 18.35 -7.96 -2.07
C SER A 261 17.01 -8.03 -1.33
N ALA A 262 16.77 -7.08 -0.44
CA ALA A 262 15.54 -6.88 0.29
C ALA A 262 15.48 -5.43 0.83
#